data_e83add8b62d5807759a12688fd219f62
#
_entry.id   e83add8b62d5807759a12688fd219f62
#
_cell.length_a   1.000
_cell.length_b   1.000
_cell.length_c   1.000
_cell.angle_alpha   90.00
_cell.angle_beta   90.00
_cell.angle_gamma   90.00
#
_symmetry.space_group_name_H-M   'P 1'
#
loop_
_entity.id
_entity.type
_entity.pdbx_description
1 polymer ?
#
loop_
_entity_poly.entity_id
_entity_poly.type
_entity_poly.pdbx_seq_one_letter_code
_entity_poly.pdbx_strand_id
1 'polypeptide(L)'
;INIVSKTLNSRLITSGPKVEEFENLFKKKFNSKFAISCSNGTSALHLAYLSIGLKKDDVIIMPVVNFIASTNMAYVLRAKIYFADIDPVTSQMTPRDLENCIKKNKLKKIKAVVCMYNGGEPNNYKQFFKLKKKYKFYLIEDACHALGAKYSIKKKQYVGSCKYSDITTFSFHPVKN
;
A
#
# COMPACT_ATOMS: atom_id res chain seq x y z
N ILE A 1 20.21 19.82 -5.01
CA ILE A 1 21.66 19.74 -4.73
C ILE A 1 21.96 20.44 -3.39
N ASN A 2 21.61 21.73 -3.19
CA ASN A 2 21.94 22.48 -1.96
C ASN A 2 21.45 21.82 -0.66
N ILE A 3 20.26 21.21 -0.64
CA ILE A 3 19.76 20.54 0.56
C ILE A 3 20.58 19.29 0.88
N VAL A 4 20.95 18.51 -0.14
CA VAL A 4 21.78 17.31 0.02
C VAL A 4 23.14 17.69 0.59
N SER A 5 23.83 18.65 -0.03
CA SER A 5 25.13 19.14 0.46
C SER A 5 25.06 19.66 1.90
N LYS A 6 24.02 20.44 2.22
CA LYS A 6 23.80 20.92 3.60
C LYS A 6 23.58 19.77 4.60
N THR A 7 22.82 18.73 4.18
CA THR A 7 22.57 17.56 5.05
C THR A 7 23.84 16.75 5.26
N LEU A 8 24.63 16.51 4.20
CA LEU A 8 25.90 15.79 4.30
C LEU A 8 26.92 16.51 5.22
N ASN A 9 26.87 17.84 5.27
CA ASN A 9 27.71 18.65 6.17
C ASN A 9 27.07 18.89 7.55
N SER A 10 25.92 18.29 7.84
CA SER A 10 25.25 18.40 9.13
C SER A 10 25.72 17.33 10.11
N ARG A 11 25.46 17.55 11.40
CA ARG A 11 25.78 16.58 12.46
C ARG A 11 25.00 15.26 12.33
N LEU A 12 23.80 15.30 11.74
CA LEU A 12 22.91 14.14 11.61
C LEU A 12 22.60 13.88 10.14
N ILE A 13 23.24 12.87 9.57
CA ILE A 13 23.04 12.44 8.16
C ILE A 13 22.02 11.31 8.02
N THR A 14 21.63 10.67 9.14
CA THR A 14 20.60 9.61 9.16
C THR A 14 19.58 9.91 10.25
N SER A 15 18.32 9.55 10.03
CA SER A 15 17.21 9.72 10.99
C SER A 15 17.13 11.12 11.63
N GLY A 16 17.61 12.12 10.91
CA GLY A 16 17.69 13.51 11.39
C GLY A 16 16.44 14.34 11.08
N PRO A 17 16.49 15.65 11.32
CA PRO A 17 15.35 16.58 11.12
C PRO A 17 14.76 16.55 9.72
N LYS A 18 15.53 16.15 8.70
CA LYS A 18 15.05 16.05 7.32
C LYS A 18 14.06 14.90 7.11
N VAL A 19 14.17 13.85 7.89
CA VAL A 19 13.21 12.74 7.89
C VAL A 19 11.87 13.24 8.46
N GLU A 20 11.90 13.90 9.60
CA GLU A 20 10.70 14.46 10.22
C GLU A 20 10.03 15.53 9.34
N GLU A 21 10.82 16.42 8.74
CA GLU A 21 10.33 17.41 7.77
C GLU A 21 9.61 16.73 6.59
N PHE A 22 10.21 15.70 6.01
CA PHE A 22 9.63 14.92 4.92
C PHE A 22 8.30 14.27 5.33
N GLU A 23 8.25 13.58 6.48
CA GLU A 23 7.05 12.94 6.99
C GLU A 23 5.91 13.95 7.26
N ASN A 24 6.24 15.11 7.81
CA ASN A 24 5.28 16.18 8.05
C ASN A 24 4.74 16.80 6.75
N LEU A 25 5.60 17.03 5.76
CA LEU A 25 5.19 17.48 4.43
C LEU A 25 4.29 16.45 3.75
N PHE A 26 4.63 15.17 3.88
CA PHE A 26 3.85 14.06 3.33
C PHE A 26 2.46 13.99 3.97
N LYS A 27 2.37 14.03 5.30
CA LYS A 27 1.09 14.11 6.04
C LYS A 27 0.22 15.25 5.54
N LYS A 28 0.81 16.45 5.42
CA LYS A 28 0.09 17.64 4.95
C LYS A 28 -0.37 17.50 3.51
N LYS A 29 0.50 17.00 2.61
CA LYS A 29 0.20 16.84 1.18
C LYS A 29 -0.94 15.87 0.92
N PHE A 30 -0.95 14.73 1.60
CA PHE A 30 -1.91 13.65 1.40
C PHE A 30 -3.09 13.69 2.37
N ASN A 31 -3.07 14.62 3.33
CA ASN A 31 -4.06 14.70 4.41
C ASN A 31 -4.19 13.37 5.17
N SER A 32 -3.05 12.76 5.48
CA SER A 32 -2.97 11.52 6.25
C SER A 32 -2.70 11.82 7.72
N LYS A 33 -3.17 10.93 8.60
CA LYS A 33 -2.94 11.08 10.06
C LYS A 33 -1.49 10.84 10.43
N PHE A 34 -0.85 9.88 9.78
CA PHE A 34 0.54 9.50 10.00
C PHE A 34 1.26 9.34 8.65
N ALA A 35 2.56 9.56 8.66
CA ALA A 35 3.47 9.18 7.60
C ALA A 35 4.75 8.70 8.26
N ILE A 36 5.29 7.59 7.79
CA ILE A 36 6.51 6.96 8.31
C ILE A 36 7.39 6.64 7.12
N SER A 37 8.60 7.14 7.14
CA SER A 37 9.62 6.85 6.14
C SER A 37 10.40 5.59 6.50
N CYS A 38 10.79 4.84 5.49
CA CYS A 38 11.63 3.66 5.61
C CYS A 38 12.54 3.53 4.40
N SER A 39 13.40 2.54 4.39
CA SER A 39 14.46 2.42 3.38
C SER A 39 13.96 2.20 1.94
N ASN A 40 12.83 1.56 1.74
CA ASN A 40 12.26 1.27 0.42
C ASN A 40 10.81 0.77 0.51
N GLY A 41 10.14 0.60 -0.65
CA GLY A 41 8.75 0.11 -0.72
C GLY A 41 8.57 -1.31 -0.17
N THR A 42 9.55 -2.18 -0.27
CA THR A 42 9.51 -3.53 0.33
C THR A 42 9.44 -3.45 1.85
N SER A 43 10.26 -2.60 2.46
CA SER A 43 10.22 -2.33 3.90
C SER A 43 8.91 -1.68 4.31
N ALA A 44 8.34 -0.80 3.49
CA ALA A 44 7.03 -0.20 3.73
C ALA A 44 5.92 -1.25 3.81
N LEU A 45 5.89 -2.21 2.87
CA LEU A 45 4.94 -3.33 2.88
C LEU A 45 5.15 -4.22 4.11
N HIS A 46 6.39 -4.52 4.46
CA HIS A 46 6.70 -5.32 5.66
C HIS A 46 6.18 -4.62 6.94
N LEU A 47 6.48 -3.33 7.09
CA LEU A 47 5.99 -2.53 8.22
C LEU A 47 4.45 -2.47 8.24
N ALA A 48 3.80 -2.35 7.08
CA ALA A 48 2.35 -2.38 6.97
C ALA A 48 1.78 -3.70 7.49
N TYR A 49 2.38 -4.84 7.12
CA TYR A 49 1.94 -6.15 7.58
C TYR A 49 2.17 -6.36 9.09
N LEU A 50 3.32 -5.92 9.59
CA LEU A 50 3.62 -5.96 11.03
C LEU A 50 2.64 -5.10 11.83
N SER A 51 2.32 -3.91 11.35
CA SER A 51 1.44 -2.95 12.06
C SER A 51 0.01 -3.45 12.24
N ILE A 52 -0.49 -4.27 11.29
CA ILE A 52 -1.80 -4.93 11.42
C ILE A 52 -1.73 -6.26 12.18
N GLY A 53 -0.55 -6.65 12.66
CA GLY A 53 -0.32 -7.92 13.35
C GLY A 53 -0.53 -9.13 12.43
N LEU A 54 -0.08 -9.06 11.17
CA LEU A 54 -0.08 -10.22 10.27
C LEU A 54 0.90 -11.25 10.79
N LYS A 55 0.46 -12.49 10.92
CA LYS A 55 1.23 -13.59 11.50
C LYS A 55 0.96 -14.91 10.81
N LYS A 56 1.68 -15.95 11.26
CA LYS A 56 1.51 -17.33 10.77
C LYS A 56 0.04 -17.71 10.69
N ASP A 57 -0.33 -18.33 9.58
CA ASP A 57 -1.67 -18.84 9.24
C ASP A 57 -2.75 -17.76 9.01
N ASP A 58 -2.48 -16.48 9.22
CA ASP A 58 -3.38 -15.42 8.80
C ASP A 58 -3.53 -15.41 7.26
N VAL A 59 -4.74 -15.18 6.79
CA VAL A 59 -5.03 -15.14 5.35
C VAL A 59 -4.82 -13.73 4.82
N ILE A 60 -4.00 -13.60 3.77
CA ILE A 60 -3.82 -12.38 2.99
C ILE A 60 -4.11 -12.65 1.51
N ILE A 61 -4.84 -11.75 0.87
CA ILE A 61 -5.16 -11.83 -0.57
C ILE A 61 -4.50 -10.65 -1.29
N MET A 62 -3.91 -10.91 -2.45
CA MET A 62 -3.27 -9.91 -3.30
C MET A 62 -3.48 -10.24 -4.78
N PRO A 63 -3.32 -9.27 -5.70
CA PRO A 63 -3.40 -9.55 -7.13
C PRO A 63 -2.27 -10.48 -7.56
N VAL A 64 -2.53 -11.35 -8.53
CA VAL A 64 -1.52 -12.24 -9.11
C VAL A 64 -0.43 -11.45 -9.85
N VAL A 65 -0.78 -10.31 -10.42
CA VAL A 65 0.17 -9.36 -11.02
C VAL A 65 0.49 -8.27 -10.00
N ASN A 66 1.65 -8.35 -9.39
CA ASN A 66 2.20 -7.34 -8.51
C ASN A 66 3.73 -7.48 -8.41
N PHE A 67 4.38 -6.52 -7.78
CA PHE A 67 5.78 -6.66 -7.46
C PHE A 67 5.96 -7.70 -6.34
N ILE A 68 6.97 -8.56 -6.46
CA ILE A 68 7.20 -9.71 -5.59
C ILE A 68 7.29 -9.35 -4.09
N ALA A 69 7.57 -8.10 -3.75
CA ALA A 69 7.70 -7.65 -2.37
C ALA A 69 6.46 -7.95 -1.52
N SER A 70 5.25 -7.76 -2.07
CA SER A 70 4.00 -8.05 -1.35
C SER A 70 3.93 -9.51 -0.91
N THR A 71 4.32 -10.42 -1.81
CA THR A 71 4.34 -11.86 -1.55
C THR A 71 5.44 -12.24 -0.56
N ASN A 72 6.67 -11.77 -0.81
CA ASN A 72 7.82 -12.13 0.01
C ASN A 72 7.65 -11.71 1.47
N MET A 73 7.13 -10.50 1.72
CA MET A 73 6.95 -10.03 3.10
C MET A 73 5.83 -10.78 3.82
N ALA A 74 4.77 -11.18 3.12
CA ALA A 74 3.73 -12.05 3.68
C ALA A 74 4.27 -13.47 3.95
N TYR A 75 5.11 -13.99 3.05
CA TYR A 75 5.76 -15.30 3.21
C TYR A 75 6.70 -15.33 4.42
N VAL A 76 7.52 -14.30 4.62
CA VAL A 76 8.42 -14.17 5.79
C VAL A 76 7.63 -14.22 7.10
N LEU A 77 6.43 -13.63 7.13
CA LEU A 77 5.52 -13.68 8.27
C LEU A 77 4.71 -14.99 8.36
N ARG A 78 4.97 -15.95 7.47
CA ARG A 78 4.29 -17.25 7.40
C ARG A 78 2.77 -17.14 7.24
N ALA A 79 2.29 -16.09 6.58
CA ALA A 79 0.88 -15.94 6.25
C ALA A 79 0.46 -16.89 5.12
N LYS A 80 -0.82 -17.24 5.07
CA LYS A 80 -1.43 -17.98 3.96
C LYS A 80 -1.79 -16.99 2.85
N ILE A 81 -1.08 -17.07 1.74
CA ILE A 81 -1.20 -16.15 0.62
C ILE A 81 -2.16 -16.72 -0.42
N TYR A 82 -3.14 -15.93 -0.81
CA TYR A 82 -4.05 -16.24 -1.92
C TYR A 82 -3.92 -15.18 -3.00
N PHE A 83 -3.87 -15.61 -4.24
CA PHE A 83 -3.82 -14.72 -5.39
C PHE A 83 -5.21 -14.59 -6.00
N ALA A 84 -5.68 -13.37 -6.15
CA ALA A 84 -6.84 -13.05 -6.95
C ALA A 84 -6.41 -12.70 -8.37
N ASP A 85 -7.24 -13.02 -9.33
CA ASP A 85 -7.02 -12.70 -10.73
C ASP A 85 -7.07 -11.19 -10.98
N ILE A 86 -6.79 -10.78 -12.19
CA ILE A 86 -6.74 -9.37 -12.58
C ILE A 86 -7.55 -9.14 -13.85
N ASP A 87 -7.98 -7.93 -14.05
CA ASP A 87 -8.51 -7.46 -15.31
C ASP A 87 -7.37 -7.33 -16.34
N PRO A 88 -7.49 -7.97 -17.53
CA PRO A 88 -6.40 -8.00 -18.49
C PRO A 88 -6.10 -6.64 -19.14
N VAL A 89 -7.03 -5.69 -19.09
CA VAL A 89 -6.84 -4.35 -19.66
C VAL A 89 -6.07 -3.46 -18.69
N THR A 90 -6.45 -3.49 -17.42
CA THR A 90 -5.84 -2.63 -16.39
C THR A 90 -4.68 -3.30 -15.65
N SER A 91 -4.54 -4.61 -15.76
CA SER A 91 -3.61 -5.43 -14.96
C SER A 91 -3.78 -5.25 -13.45
N GLN A 92 -4.98 -4.85 -13.02
CA GLN A 92 -5.31 -4.66 -11.61
C GLN A 92 -6.42 -5.63 -11.17
N MET A 93 -6.36 -6.07 -9.92
CA MET A 93 -7.42 -6.85 -9.29
C MET A 93 -8.72 -6.04 -9.27
N THR A 94 -9.83 -6.67 -9.67
CA THR A 94 -11.15 -6.06 -9.51
C THR A 94 -11.87 -6.58 -8.25
N PRO A 95 -12.91 -5.88 -7.78
CA PRO A 95 -13.76 -6.39 -6.69
C PRO A 95 -14.37 -7.77 -6.97
N ARG A 96 -14.68 -8.05 -8.24
CA ARG A 96 -15.18 -9.37 -8.68
C ARG A 96 -14.12 -10.45 -8.50
N ASP A 97 -12.87 -10.17 -8.87
CA ASP A 97 -11.78 -11.13 -8.75
C ASP A 97 -11.47 -11.44 -7.28
N LEU A 98 -11.50 -10.42 -6.43
CA LEU A 98 -11.39 -10.61 -4.98
C LEU A 98 -12.51 -11.51 -4.46
N GLU A 99 -13.78 -11.23 -4.79
CA GLU A 99 -14.90 -12.07 -4.34
C GLU A 99 -14.84 -13.50 -4.91
N ASN A 100 -14.41 -13.67 -6.15
CA ASN A 100 -14.18 -14.98 -6.76
C ASN A 100 -13.10 -15.77 -6.01
N CYS A 101 -11.98 -15.12 -5.68
CA CYS A 101 -10.91 -15.73 -4.88
C CYS A 101 -11.45 -16.19 -3.52
N ILE A 102 -12.20 -15.34 -2.82
CA ILE A 102 -12.81 -15.65 -1.53
C ILE A 102 -13.74 -16.87 -1.63
N LYS A 103 -14.64 -16.88 -2.61
CA LYS A 103 -15.64 -17.96 -2.80
C LYS A 103 -14.97 -19.27 -3.21
N LYS A 104 -14.09 -19.25 -4.22
CA LYS A 104 -13.38 -20.43 -4.74
C LYS A 104 -12.60 -21.15 -3.64
N ASN A 105 -11.93 -20.38 -2.79
CA ASN A 105 -11.12 -20.93 -1.71
C ASN A 105 -11.87 -21.06 -0.36
N LYS A 106 -13.17 -20.77 -0.33
CA LYS A 106 -14.04 -20.86 0.86
C LYS A 106 -13.46 -20.12 2.08
N LEU A 107 -12.87 -18.93 1.83
CA LEU A 107 -12.20 -18.15 2.86
C LEU A 107 -13.21 -17.49 3.80
N LYS A 108 -13.14 -17.83 5.09
CA LYS A 108 -14.08 -17.32 6.12
C LYS A 108 -13.53 -16.12 6.90
N LYS A 109 -12.21 -16.09 7.11
CA LYS A 109 -11.53 -15.05 7.88
C LYS A 109 -10.32 -14.55 7.08
N ILE A 110 -10.37 -13.31 6.68
CA ILE A 110 -9.31 -12.68 5.89
C ILE A 110 -8.68 -11.59 6.77
N LYS A 111 -7.37 -11.66 6.95
CA LYS A 111 -6.65 -10.65 7.75
C LYS A 111 -6.43 -9.37 6.94
N ALA A 112 -5.96 -9.51 5.71
CA ALA A 112 -5.67 -8.36 4.86
C ALA A 112 -5.93 -8.63 3.37
N VAL A 113 -6.20 -7.57 2.65
CA VAL A 113 -6.21 -7.53 1.19
C VAL A 113 -5.26 -6.42 0.74
N VAL A 114 -4.38 -6.73 -0.21
CA VAL A 114 -3.51 -5.76 -0.85
C VAL A 114 -4.09 -5.40 -2.22
N CYS A 115 -4.30 -4.13 -2.47
CA CYS A 115 -4.62 -3.60 -3.79
C CYS A 115 -3.38 -2.90 -4.34
N MET A 116 -2.85 -3.35 -5.47
CA MET A 116 -1.78 -2.67 -6.17
C MET A 116 -2.36 -1.81 -7.29
N TYR A 117 -2.00 -0.54 -7.29
CA TYR A 117 -2.36 0.40 -8.37
C TYR A 117 -1.32 0.35 -9.49
N ASN A 118 -1.31 -0.77 -10.23
CA ASN A 118 -0.41 -0.93 -11.37
C ASN A 118 -0.70 0.15 -12.42
N GLY A 119 0.34 0.81 -12.93
CA GLY A 119 0.18 1.95 -13.82
C GLY A 119 -0.27 3.26 -13.13
N GLY A 120 -0.48 3.26 -11.81
CA GLY A 120 -0.70 4.48 -11.01
C GLY A 120 -2.16 4.94 -10.89
N GLU A 121 -3.12 4.30 -11.57
CA GLU A 121 -4.53 4.69 -11.49
C GLU A 121 -5.25 3.94 -10.34
N PRO A 122 -5.90 4.65 -9.41
CA PRO A 122 -6.62 4.02 -8.30
C PRO A 122 -8.01 3.54 -8.72
N ASN A 123 -8.07 2.37 -9.36
CA ASN A 123 -9.33 1.78 -9.82
C ASN A 123 -10.10 1.12 -8.66
N ASN A 124 -11.44 1.17 -8.75
CA ASN A 124 -12.35 0.41 -7.89
C ASN A 124 -12.21 0.66 -6.37
N TYR A 125 -11.51 1.69 -5.91
CA TYR A 125 -11.23 1.95 -4.49
C TYR A 125 -12.49 1.99 -3.61
N LYS A 126 -13.60 2.54 -4.10
CA LYS A 126 -14.88 2.59 -3.35
C LYS A 126 -15.49 1.20 -3.16
N GLN A 127 -15.40 0.36 -4.18
CA GLN A 127 -15.91 -1.00 -4.14
C GLN A 127 -15.05 -1.86 -3.19
N PHE A 128 -13.74 -1.74 -3.24
CA PHE A 128 -12.84 -2.39 -2.27
C PHE A 128 -13.14 -1.95 -0.84
N PHE A 129 -13.39 -0.67 -0.63
CA PHE A 129 -13.78 -0.16 0.69
C PHE A 129 -15.12 -0.75 1.19
N LYS A 130 -16.09 -0.98 0.28
CA LYS A 130 -17.33 -1.70 0.64
C LYS A 130 -17.05 -3.15 1.01
N LEU A 131 -16.19 -3.84 0.24
CA LEU A 131 -15.79 -5.23 0.52
C LEU A 131 -15.01 -5.34 1.83
N LYS A 132 -14.13 -4.39 2.12
CA LYS A 132 -13.46 -4.28 3.41
C LYS A 132 -14.45 -4.28 4.57
N LYS A 133 -15.51 -3.49 4.49
CA LYS A 133 -16.55 -3.44 5.53
C LYS A 133 -17.33 -4.76 5.63
N LYS A 134 -17.66 -5.36 4.48
CA LYS A 134 -18.41 -6.63 4.40
C LYS A 134 -17.64 -7.79 5.01
N TYR A 135 -16.36 -7.94 4.65
CA TYR A 135 -15.52 -9.08 5.04
C TYR A 135 -14.61 -8.78 6.24
N LYS A 136 -14.57 -7.54 6.73
CA LYS A 136 -13.83 -7.08 7.93
C LYS A 136 -12.33 -7.34 7.87
N PHE A 137 -11.70 -7.12 6.72
CA PHE A 137 -10.25 -7.22 6.54
C PHE A 137 -9.57 -5.85 6.58
N TYR A 138 -8.27 -5.82 6.80
CA TYR A 138 -7.44 -4.64 6.57
C TYR A 138 -7.18 -4.46 5.08
N LEU A 139 -7.41 -3.25 4.56
CA LEU A 139 -7.13 -2.91 3.17
C LEU A 139 -5.82 -2.11 3.09
N ILE A 140 -4.85 -2.68 2.39
CA ILE A 140 -3.54 -2.08 2.16
C ILE A 140 -3.45 -1.70 0.69
N GLU A 141 -3.10 -0.45 0.40
CA GLU A 141 -2.84 0.02 -0.95
C GLU A 141 -1.33 -0.01 -1.20
N ASP A 142 -0.90 -0.85 -2.13
CA ASP A 142 0.42 -0.72 -2.72
C ASP A 142 0.34 0.33 -3.83
N ALA A 143 0.71 1.54 -3.47
CA ALA A 143 0.67 2.72 -4.31
C ALA A 143 2.07 3.11 -4.83
N CYS A 144 2.97 2.13 -4.96
CA CYS A 144 4.34 2.37 -5.44
C CYS A 144 4.40 2.99 -6.85
N HIS A 145 3.32 2.89 -7.65
CA HIS A 145 3.19 3.55 -8.95
C HIS A 145 2.21 4.74 -8.92
N ALA A 146 1.64 5.07 -7.76
CA ALA A 146 0.51 5.99 -7.66
C ALA A 146 0.80 7.23 -6.80
N LEU A 147 2.07 7.64 -6.69
CA LEU A 147 2.43 8.86 -5.98
C LEU A 147 1.79 10.08 -6.66
N GLY A 148 1.00 10.85 -5.91
CA GLY A 148 0.27 12.00 -6.45
C GLY A 148 -1.04 11.67 -7.15
N ALA A 149 -1.37 10.40 -7.36
CA ALA A 149 -2.66 9.98 -7.91
C ALA A 149 -3.82 10.38 -7.00
N LYS A 150 -4.99 10.56 -7.61
CA LYS A 150 -6.19 11.06 -6.91
C LYS A 150 -7.35 10.09 -7.07
N TYR A 151 -8.02 9.77 -5.99
CA TYR A 151 -9.34 9.12 -6.04
C TYR A 151 -10.41 10.02 -6.65
N SER A 152 -10.27 11.33 -6.50
CA SER A 152 -11.18 12.32 -7.08
C SER A 152 -10.46 13.63 -7.32
N ILE A 153 -10.46 14.06 -8.58
CA ILE A 153 -9.89 15.35 -8.99
C ILE A 153 -10.69 16.50 -8.36
N LYS A 154 -12.03 16.44 -8.46
CA LYS A 154 -12.93 17.49 -7.94
C LYS A 154 -12.75 17.72 -6.43
N LYS A 155 -12.55 16.65 -5.65
CA LYS A 155 -12.43 16.73 -4.18
C LYS A 155 -10.99 16.80 -3.69
N LYS A 156 -9.99 16.87 -4.57
CA LYS A 156 -8.57 16.86 -4.22
C LYS A 156 -8.21 15.72 -3.24
N GLN A 157 -8.81 14.53 -3.41
CA GLN A 157 -8.57 13.38 -2.57
C GLN A 157 -7.47 12.52 -3.17
N TYR A 158 -6.33 12.52 -2.53
CA TYR A 158 -5.16 11.76 -2.97
C TYR A 158 -5.17 10.32 -2.45
N VAL A 159 -4.59 9.41 -3.23
CA VAL A 159 -4.07 8.13 -2.74
C VAL A 159 -3.06 8.43 -1.65
N GLY A 160 -3.10 7.70 -0.54
CA GLY A 160 -2.30 8.00 0.65
C GLY A 160 -3.01 8.78 1.74
N SER A 161 -4.23 9.29 1.46
CA SER A 161 -5.06 9.90 2.52
C SER A 161 -5.66 8.87 3.48
N CYS A 162 -5.51 7.58 3.20
CA CYS A 162 -6.13 6.47 3.93
C CYS A 162 -7.64 6.61 4.14
N LYS A 163 -8.32 7.32 3.24
CA LYS A 163 -9.78 7.49 3.31
C LYS A 163 -10.53 6.20 2.98
N TYR A 164 -9.97 5.40 2.10
CA TYR A 164 -10.57 4.16 1.60
C TYR A 164 -9.77 2.91 1.95
N SER A 165 -8.62 3.09 2.58
CA SER A 165 -7.72 2.03 3.04
C SER A 165 -7.33 2.24 4.50
N ASP A 166 -6.66 1.26 5.08
CA ASP A 166 -6.06 1.39 6.41
C ASP A 166 -4.63 1.92 6.30
N ILE A 167 -3.91 1.44 5.30
CA ILE A 167 -2.50 1.78 5.07
C ILE A 167 -2.28 1.94 3.56
N THR A 168 -1.46 2.91 3.19
CA THR A 168 -0.98 3.07 1.82
C THR A 168 0.55 3.10 1.84
N THR A 169 1.18 2.32 0.99
CA THR A 169 2.64 2.27 0.83
C THR A 169 3.07 2.91 -0.47
N PHE A 170 4.19 3.62 -0.45
CA PHE A 170 4.78 4.27 -1.62
C PHE A 170 6.23 3.85 -1.80
N SER A 171 6.75 4.09 -2.98
CA SER A 171 8.18 3.93 -3.29
C SER A 171 8.70 5.20 -3.96
N PHE A 172 9.89 5.63 -3.56
CA PHE A 172 10.60 6.74 -4.17
C PHE A 172 11.81 6.25 -5.00
N HIS A 173 11.76 4.98 -5.40
CA HIS A 173 12.77 4.47 -6.34
C HIS A 173 12.67 5.24 -7.67
N PRO A 174 13.80 5.67 -8.27
CA PRO A 174 13.79 6.55 -9.44
C PRO A 174 12.95 6.10 -10.64
N VAL A 175 12.77 4.76 -10.80
CA VAL A 175 11.98 4.21 -11.91
C VAL A 175 10.47 4.17 -11.64
N LYS A 176 9.99 4.58 -10.46
CA LYS A 176 8.58 4.46 -10.09
C LYS A 176 7.78 5.72 -10.37
N ASN A 177 8.39 6.89 -10.23
CA ASN A 177 7.70 8.19 -10.34
C ASN A 177 8.57 9.23 -11.04
#